data_2e8b6cdaf554ca10c4d8e1142409d646
#
_entry.id   2e8b6cdaf554ca10c4d8e1142409d646
#
_cell.length_a   1.000
_cell.length_b   1.000
_cell.length_c   1.000
_cell.angle_alpha   90.00
_cell.angle_beta   90.00
_cell.angle_gamma   90.00
#
_symmetry.space_group_name_H-M   'P 1'
#
loop_
_entity.id
_entity.type
_entity.pdbx_description
1 polymer ?
#
loop_
_entity_poly.entity_id
_entity_poly.type
_entity_poly.pdbx_seq_one_letter_code
_entity_poly.pdbx_strand_id
1 'polypeptide(L)'
;NINELKDNVVLLQNTIQAYNQLKKEIADWDLNFVLRSSINGKVSYFQVWSENQVVSIGAELFSVIPSSNANYIAKLRVPALNSEKIKSNQDVVIRLANYPDREFGILKGKLSTISLIPTKEGVLLLDAKLTNGLQTSYKKQINFQQEMTGTADIITEDLRLLERLLYQFRDIFRR
;
A
#
# COMPACT_ATOMS: atom_id res chain seq x y z
N ASN A 1 25.60 6.32 -58.07
CA ASN A 1 25.59 7.76 -58.33
C ASN A 1 25.39 8.49 -56.98
N ILE A 2 26.19 9.53 -56.67
CA ILE A 2 26.16 10.20 -55.36
C ILE A 2 24.78 10.88 -55.14
N ASN A 3 24.11 11.31 -56.15
CA ASN A 3 22.76 11.91 -56.04
C ASN A 3 21.71 10.87 -55.68
N GLU A 4 21.73 9.68 -56.25
CA GLU A 4 20.82 8.57 -55.87
C GLU A 4 21.00 8.14 -54.42
N LEU A 5 22.24 8.13 -53.90
CA LEU A 5 22.51 7.86 -52.51
C LEU A 5 21.96 8.93 -51.58
N LYS A 6 22.07 10.20 -51.96
CA LYS A 6 21.48 11.30 -51.18
C LYS A 6 19.95 11.25 -51.18
N ASP A 7 19.32 10.96 -52.31
CA ASP A 7 17.87 10.85 -52.43
C ASP A 7 17.35 9.67 -51.60
N ASN A 8 18.04 8.52 -51.61
CA ASN A 8 17.71 7.40 -50.78
C ASN A 8 17.85 7.68 -49.28
N VAL A 9 18.89 8.45 -48.87
CA VAL A 9 19.06 8.84 -47.44
C VAL A 9 17.93 9.77 -47.00
N VAL A 10 17.55 10.75 -47.85
CA VAL A 10 16.43 11.66 -47.55
C VAL A 10 15.11 10.88 -47.46
N LEU A 11 14.88 9.94 -48.36
CA LEU A 11 13.69 9.10 -48.34
C LEU A 11 13.61 8.23 -47.06
N LEU A 12 14.74 7.64 -46.67
CA LEU A 12 14.83 6.88 -45.41
C LEU A 12 14.57 7.76 -44.19
N GLN A 13 15.14 8.97 -44.14
CA GLN A 13 14.90 9.93 -43.05
C GLN A 13 13.41 10.29 -42.96
N ASN A 14 12.79 10.64 -44.07
CA ASN A 14 11.36 10.96 -44.12
C ASN A 14 10.50 9.79 -43.70
N THR A 15 10.85 8.57 -44.10
CA THR A 15 10.13 7.36 -43.72
C THR A 15 10.25 7.09 -42.19
N ILE A 16 11.45 7.24 -41.63
CA ILE A 16 11.69 7.10 -40.18
C ILE A 16 10.90 8.14 -39.39
N GLN A 17 10.88 9.40 -39.89
CA GLN A 17 10.10 10.47 -39.24
C GLN A 17 8.60 10.13 -39.26
N ALA A 18 8.05 9.75 -40.42
CA ALA A 18 6.64 9.37 -40.55
C ALA A 18 6.29 8.20 -39.65
N TYR A 19 7.16 7.20 -39.59
CA TYR A 19 6.99 6.05 -38.67
C TYR A 19 6.96 6.48 -37.20
N ASN A 20 7.90 7.33 -36.78
CA ASN A 20 7.97 7.82 -35.40
C ASN A 20 6.75 8.68 -35.05
N GLN A 21 6.28 9.49 -36.00
CA GLN A 21 5.06 10.28 -35.84
C GLN A 21 3.83 9.37 -35.64
N LEU A 22 3.64 8.39 -36.49
CA LEU A 22 2.54 7.43 -36.39
C LEU A 22 2.59 6.66 -35.06
N LYS A 23 3.78 6.22 -34.65
CA LYS A 23 3.98 5.53 -33.38
C LYS A 23 3.58 6.41 -32.18
N LYS A 24 3.90 7.70 -32.24
CA LYS A 24 3.51 8.67 -31.21
C LYS A 24 2.00 8.87 -31.18
N GLU A 25 1.38 9.05 -32.35
CA GLU A 25 -0.09 9.22 -32.45
C GLU A 25 -0.85 8.02 -31.89
N ILE A 26 -0.38 6.79 -32.18
CA ILE A 26 -0.96 5.57 -31.60
C ILE A 26 -0.79 5.55 -30.08
N ALA A 27 0.39 5.91 -29.57
CA ALA A 27 0.63 5.95 -28.13
C ALA A 27 -0.24 7.01 -27.43
N ASP A 28 -0.38 8.18 -28.02
CA ASP A 28 -1.24 9.25 -27.50
C ASP A 28 -2.72 8.85 -27.54
N TRP A 29 -3.15 8.15 -28.60
CA TRP A 29 -4.51 7.60 -28.68
C TRP A 29 -4.75 6.54 -27.60
N ASP A 30 -3.82 5.59 -27.43
CA ASP A 30 -3.90 4.54 -26.41
C ASP A 30 -4.01 5.16 -25.01
N LEU A 31 -3.23 6.18 -24.71
CA LEU A 31 -3.21 6.88 -23.43
C LEU A 31 -4.52 7.63 -23.14
N ASN A 32 -5.15 8.19 -24.16
CA ASN A 32 -6.35 9.01 -24.00
C ASN A 32 -7.66 8.20 -24.03
N PHE A 33 -7.68 7.07 -24.74
CA PHE A 33 -8.92 6.33 -25.00
C PHE A 33 -8.93 4.90 -24.46
N VAL A 34 -7.79 4.36 -23.99
CA VAL A 34 -7.71 3.00 -23.49
C VAL A 34 -7.20 2.99 -22.05
N LEU A 35 -8.03 2.48 -21.14
CA LEU A 35 -7.64 2.26 -19.74
C LEU A 35 -7.01 0.88 -19.62
N ARG A 36 -5.72 0.84 -19.30
CA ARG A 36 -4.95 -0.42 -19.12
C ARG A 36 -4.44 -0.54 -17.70
N SER A 37 -4.59 -1.74 -17.14
CA SER A 37 -3.93 -2.08 -15.88
C SER A 37 -2.50 -2.52 -16.14
N SER A 38 -1.56 -2.03 -15.32
CA SER A 38 -0.17 -2.48 -15.30
C SER A 38 0.03 -3.81 -14.56
N ILE A 39 -1.00 -4.30 -13.86
CA ILE A 39 -0.95 -5.51 -13.04
C ILE A 39 -2.11 -6.45 -13.37
N ASN A 40 -1.87 -7.75 -13.21
CA ASN A 40 -2.92 -8.76 -13.30
C ASN A 40 -3.68 -8.83 -11.96
N GLY A 41 -5.01 -8.78 -12.01
CA GLY A 41 -5.80 -8.77 -10.80
C GLY A 41 -7.30 -8.80 -11.02
N LYS A 42 -8.04 -8.69 -9.93
CA LYS A 42 -9.50 -8.56 -9.92
C LYS A 42 -9.89 -7.10 -9.99
N VAL A 43 -10.75 -6.74 -10.93
CA VAL A 43 -11.29 -5.37 -11.06
C VAL A 43 -12.36 -5.15 -9.99
N SER A 44 -12.27 -4.02 -9.30
CA SER A 44 -13.30 -3.49 -8.41
C SER A 44 -13.73 -2.12 -8.92
N TYR A 45 -15.02 -1.94 -9.12
CA TYR A 45 -15.58 -0.66 -9.60
C TYR A 45 -15.73 0.33 -8.46
N PHE A 46 -15.34 1.56 -8.73
CA PHE A 46 -15.55 2.73 -7.90
C PHE A 46 -16.65 3.58 -8.53
N GLN A 47 -17.60 4.07 -7.79
CA GLN A 47 -18.57 5.10 -8.19
C GLN A 47 -19.21 4.96 -9.60
N VAL A 48 -19.11 3.79 -10.23
CA VAL A 48 -19.77 3.50 -11.52
C VAL A 48 -21.02 2.67 -11.23
N TRP A 49 -22.19 3.30 -11.38
CA TRP A 49 -23.47 2.72 -10.99
C TRP A 49 -24.38 2.35 -12.16
N SER A 50 -24.16 2.97 -13.34
CA SER A 50 -25.01 2.76 -14.50
C SER A 50 -24.24 2.89 -15.82
N GLU A 51 -24.80 2.30 -16.87
CA GLU A 51 -24.34 2.52 -18.23
C GLU A 51 -24.56 3.98 -18.64
N ASN A 52 -23.68 4.50 -19.48
CA ASN A 52 -23.68 5.90 -19.97
C ASN A 52 -23.57 6.97 -18.88
N GLN A 53 -23.04 6.63 -17.71
CA GLN A 53 -22.75 7.61 -16.68
C GLN A 53 -21.64 8.57 -17.12
N VAL A 54 -21.87 9.87 -16.98
CA VAL A 54 -20.87 10.90 -17.21
C VAL A 54 -19.89 10.93 -16.02
N VAL A 55 -18.61 10.89 -16.32
CA VAL A 55 -17.54 10.92 -15.31
C VAL A 55 -16.65 12.14 -15.52
N SER A 56 -16.16 12.72 -14.44
CA SER A 56 -15.23 13.86 -14.49
C SER A 56 -13.83 13.41 -14.85
N ILE A 57 -13.05 14.30 -15.47
CA ILE A 57 -11.64 14.04 -15.73
C ILE A 57 -10.91 13.85 -14.39
N GLY A 58 -10.15 12.75 -14.28
CA GLY A 58 -9.41 12.42 -13.06
C GLY A 58 -10.23 11.66 -12.00
N ALA A 59 -11.51 11.32 -12.29
CA ALA A 59 -12.28 10.49 -11.38
C ALA A 59 -11.74 9.04 -11.34
N GLU A 60 -11.68 8.46 -10.15
CA GLU A 60 -11.34 7.06 -9.96
C GLU A 60 -12.55 6.19 -10.35
N LEU A 61 -12.42 5.41 -11.43
CA LEU A 61 -13.51 4.59 -11.96
C LEU A 61 -13.45 3.15 -11.45
N PHE A 62 -12.27 2.59 -11.36
CA PHE A 62 -12.05 1.23 -10.88
C PHE A 62 -10.64 1.09 -10.29
N SER A 63 -10.47 0.08 -9.46
CA SER A 63 -9.17 -0.36 -8.97
C SER A 63 -8.91 -1.81 -9.37
N VAL A 64 -7.63 -2.16 -9.53
CA VAL A 64 -7.23 -3.54 -9.81
C VAL A 64 -6.51 -4.10 -8.59
N ILE A 65 -7.13 -5.12 -7.99
CA ILE A 65 -6.60 -5.82 -6.83
C ILE A 65 -5.70 -6.95 -7.32
N PRO A 66 -4.39 -6.97 -7.00
CA PRO A 66 -3.48 -8.02 -7.46
C PRO A 66 -3.96 -9.42 -7.07
N SER A 67 -3.91 -10.38 -7.99
CA SER A 67 -4.28 -11.77 -7.72
C SER A 67 -3.13 -12.59 -7.10
N SER A 68 -1.89 -12.12 -7.20
CA SER A 68 -0.72 -12.80 -6.64
C SER A 68 -0.62 -12.55 -5.13
N ASN A 69 0.05 -13.46 -4.42
CA ASN A 69 0.30 -13.41 -2.98
C ASN A 69 0.73 -12.02 -2.54
N ALA A 70 -0.25 -11.18 -2.25
CA ALA A 70 -0.01 -9.82 -1.86
C ALA A 70 0.66 -9.83 -0.48
N ASN A 71 1.83 -9.23 -0.39
CA ASN A 71 2.37 -8.84 0.91
C ASN A 71 1.42 -7.78 1.48
N TYR A 72 0.50 -8.19 2.32
CA TYR A 72 -0.41 -7.27 2.97
C TYR A 72 0.37 -6.36 3.91
N ILE A 73 0.10 -5.08 3.80
CA ILE A 73 0.73 -4.03 4.60
C ILE A 73 -0.37 -3.30 5.35
N ALA A 74 -0.23 -3.21 6.66
CA ALA A 74 -1.06 -2.35 7.48
C ALA A 74 -0.42 -0.97 7.57
N LYS A 75 -1.16 0.05 7.18
CA LYS A 75 -0.77 1.45 7.34
C LYS A 75 -1.26 1.94 8.68
N LEU A 76 -0.32 2.28 9.56
CA LEU A 76 -0.60 2.72 10.91
C LEU A 76 -0.46 4.24 11.02
N ARG A 77 -1.37 4.86 11.74
CA ARG A 77 -1.34 6.29 12.08
C ARG A 77 -1.12 6.40 13.59
N VAL A 78 0.04 6.88 13.99
CA VAL A 78 0.44 6.94 15.39
C VAL A 78 0.73 8.39 15.77
N PRO A 79 0.21 8.91 16.91
CA PRO A 79 0.59 10.24 17.39
C PRO A 79 2.11 10.35 17.55
N ALA A 80 2.69 11.45 17.08
CA ALA A 80 4.14 11.68 17.19
C ALA A 80 4.59 11.83 18.65
N LEU A 81 3.68 12.22 19.53
CA LEU A 81 3.95 12.34 20.97
C LEU A 81 4.26 10.96 21.57
N ASN A 82 5.39 10.82 22.29
CA ASN A 82 5.86 9.58 22.91
C ASN A 82 6.20 8.45 21.89
N SER A 83 6.52 8.81 20.65
CA SER A 83 6.88 7.83 19.61
C SER A 83 8.35 7.37 19.66
N GLU A 84 9.17 7.89 20.57
CA GLU A 84 10.61 7.61 20.69
C GLU A 84 10.93 6.11 20.90
N LYS A 85 9.99 5.38 21.50
CA LYS A 85 10.15 3.92 21.72
C LYS A 85 9.84 3.06 20.51
N ILE A 86 9.32 3.66 19.43
CA ILE A 86 8.97 2.94 18.21
C ILE A 86 10.23 2.69 17.38
N LYS A 87 10.50 1.43 17.11
CA LYS A 87 11.67 0.99 16.34
C LYS A 87 11.23 0.03 15.24
N SER A 88 12.01 -0.01 14.16
CA SER A 88 11.81 -0.99 13.10
C SER A 88 11.91 -2.41 13.65
N ASN A 89 11.17 -3.33 13.03
CA ASN A 89 11.11 -4.77 13.37
C ASN A 89 10.39 -5.12 14.68
N GLN A 90 9.74 -4.15 15.35
CA GLN A 90 8.87 -4.43 16.50
C GLN A 90 7.61 -5.20 16.06
N ASP A 91 7.12 -6.05 16.97
CA ASP A 91 5.88 -6.78 16.74
C ASP A 91 4.67 -5.86 16.87
N VAL A 92 3.71 -6.07 15.97
CA VAL A 92 2.47 -5.31 15.90
C VAL A 92 1.29 -6.27 15.98
N VAL A 93 0.39 -6.00 16.90
CA VAL A 93 -0.89 -6.69 17.05
C VAL A 93 -1.99 -5.85 16.43
N ILE A 94 -2.71 -6.39 15.46
CA ILE A 94 -3.74 -5.66 14.71
C ILE A 94 -5.09 -6.31 14.96
N ARG A 95 -6.07 -5.49 15.36
CA ARG A 95 -7.48 -5.87 15.54
C ARG A 95 -8.31 -5.19 14.48
N LEU A 96 -8.98 -5.97 13.66
CA LEU A 96 -9.82 -5.46 12.59
C LEU A 96 -11.20 -5.05 13.14
N ALA A 97 -11.72 -3.91 12.70
CA ALA A 97 -12.99 -3.38 13.19
C ALA A 97 -14.19 -4.30 12.88
N ASN A 98 -14.19 -4.92 11.69
CA ASN A 98 -15.27 -5.80 11.24
C ASN A 98 -15.13 -7.26 11.67
N TYR A 99 -14.04 -7.60 12.39
CA TYR A 99 -13.74 -8.97 12.82
C TYR A 99 -13.38 -8.95 14.31
N PRO A 100 -14.35 -9.11 15.23
CA PRO A 100 -14.12 -9.07 16.67
C PRO A 100 -13.00 -10.05 17.10
N ASP A 101 -12.05 -9.55 17.86
CA ASP A 101 -10.85 -10.29 18.26
C ASP A 101 -11.15 -11.53 19.12
N ARG A 102 -12.25 -11.49 19.91
CA ARG A 102 -12.73 -12.62 20.70
C ARG A 102 -13.17 -13.80 19.85
N GLU A 103 -13.71 -13.53 18.66
CA GLU A 103 -14.23 -14.56 17.76
C GLU A 103 -13.23 -14.94 16.68
N PHE A 104 -12.59 -13.96 16.07
CA PHE A 104 -11.69 -14.16 14.94
C PHE A 104 -10.22 -14.24 15.35
N GLY A 105 -9.85 -13.67 16.48
CA GLY A 105 -8.46 -13.50 16.90
C GLY A 105 -7.86 -12.21 16.34
N ILE A 106 -6.55 -12.11 16.36
CA ILE A 106 -5.76 -10.94 15.94
C ILE A 106 -4.88 -11.26 14.75
N LEU A 107 -4.55 -10.25 13.96
CA LEU A 107 -3.47 -10.33 12.97
C LEU A 107 -2.15 -9.93 13.63
N LYS A 108 -1.06 -10.57 13.19
CA LYS A 108 0.29 -10.26 13.65
C LYS A 108 1.11 -9.69 12.50
N GLY A 109 1.88 -8.67 12.79
CA GLY A 109 2.78 -8.05 11.83
C GLY A 109 4.07 -7.59 12.48
N LYS A 110 4.98 -7.13 11.65
CA LYS A 110 6.24 -6.49 12.05
C LYS A 110 6.35 -5.13 11.42
N LEU A 111 6.79 -4.15 12.21
CA LEU A 111 7.01 -2.80 11.75
C LEU A 111 8.15 -2.78 10.72
N SER A 112 7.85 -2.32 9.51
CA SER A 112 8.82 -2.32 8.40
C SER A 112 9.36 -0.93 8.12
N THR A 113 8.49 0.08 8.08
CA THR A 113 8.84 1.46 7.73
C THR A 113 8.29 2.42 8.77
N ILE A 114 9.08 3.41 9.11
CA ILE A 114 8.71 4.49 10.05
C ILE A 114 8.94 5.80 9.32
N SER A 115 7.90 6.63 9.18
CA SER A 115 8.07 8.00 8.69
C SER A 115 8.82 8.83 9.75
N LEU A 116 9.88 9.48 9.34
CA LEU A 116 10.67 10.36 10.23
C LEU A 116 10.01 11.74 10.42
N ILE A 117 9.11 12.10 9.52
CA ILE A 117 8.46 13.41 9.50
C ILE A 117 6.98 13.21 9.82
N PRO A 118 6.47 13.83 10.90
CA PRO A 118 5.05 13.79 11.18
C PRO A 118 4.26 14.59 10.15
N THR A 119 3.02 14.19 9.93
CA THR A 119 2.07 14.96 9.11
C THR A 119 1.73 16.29 9.80
N LYS A 120 1.05 17.19 9.08
CA LYS A 120 0.56 18.47 9.65
C LYS A 120 -0.33 18.28 10.88
N GLU A 121 -0.93 17.11 11.03
CA GLU A 121 -1.78 16.72 12.15
C GLU A 121 -0.99 16.15 13.35
N GLY A 122 0.36 16.14 13.29
CA GLY A 122 1.21 15.56 14.33
C GLY A 122 1.19 14.03 14.39
N VAL A 123 0.91 13.38 13.28
CA VAL A 123 0.79 11.91 13.18
C VAL A 123 1.96 11.35 12.36
N LEU A 124 2.60 10.31 12.86
CA LEU A 124 3.56 9.49 12.12
C LEU A 124 2.85 8.41 11.31
N LEU A 125 3.31 8.20 10.09
CA LEU A 125 2.85 7.12 9.23
C LEU A 125 3.85 5.97 9.30
N LEU A 126 3.35 4.77 9.61
CA LEU A 126 4.15 3.58 9.78
C LEU A 126 3.58 2.47 8.91
N ASP A 127 4.44 1.63 8.37
CA ASP A 127 4.03 0.44 7.62
C ASP A 127 4.38 -0.81 8.43
N ALA A 128 3.41 -1.68 8.66
CA ALA A 128 3.63 -2.99 9.24
C ALA A 128 3.31 -4.10 8.24
N LYS A 129 4.27 -4.98 8.00
CA LYS A 129 4.07 -6.17 7.17
C LYS A 129 3.40 -7.26 7.98
N LEU A 130 2.32 -7.84 7.45
CA LEU A 130 1.66 -8.96 8.10
C LEU A 130 2.50 -10.23 7.99
N THR A 131 2.78 -10.89 9.10
CA THR A 131 3.66 -12.06 9.17
C THR A 131 3.04 -13.28 8.48
N ASN A 132 1.75 -13.49 8.71
CA ASN A 132 0.99 -14.65 8.17
C ASN A 132 -0.10 -14.20 7.19
N GLY A 133 0.11 -13.08 6.47
CA GLY A 133 -0.92 -12.51 5.60
C GLY A 133 -2.19 -12.20 6.39
N LEU A 134 -3.35 -12.61 5.88
CA LEU A 134 -4.65 -12.41 6.52
C LEU A 134 -5.09 -13.61 7.39
N GLN A 135 -4.16 -14.45 7.82
CA GLN A 135 -4.45 -15.51 8.77
C GLN A 135 -4.34 -14.97 10.20
N THR A 136 -5.38 -15.16 10.99
CA THR A 136 -5.45 -14.69 12.38
C THR A 136 -4.72 -15.65 13.35
N SER A 137 -4.56 -15.20 14.61
CA SER A 137 -4.02 -16.04 15.70
C SER A 137 -4.85 -17.31 15.97
N TYR A 138 -6.14 -17.32 15.62
CA TYR A 138 -7.02 -18.49 15.71
C TYR A 138 -7.01 -19.34 14.43
N LYS A 139 -6.03 -19.10 13.52
CA LYS A 139 -5.88 -19.80 12.23
C LYS A 139 -7.08 -19.61 11.28
N LYS A 140 -7.93 -18.62 11.53
CA LYS A 140 -9.01 -18.25 10.63
C LYS A 140 -8.46 -17.40 9.50
N GLN A 141 -8.87 -17.68 8.26
CA GLN A 141 -8.52 -16.86 7.10
C GLN A 141 -9.53 -15.73 6.95
N ILE A 142 -9.05 -14.49 6.94
CA ILE A 142 -9.86 -13.31 6.66
C ILE A 142 -9.89 -13.06 5.16
N ASN A 143 -11.08 -12.85 4.63
CA ASN A 143 -11.24 -12.43 3.24
C ASN A 143 -10.84 -10.97 3.10
N PHE A 144 -9.94 -10.69 2.17
CA PHE A 144 -9.53 -9.31 1.89
C PHE A 144 -10.72 -8.49 1.39
N GLN A 145 -10.95 -7.38 2.04
CA GLN A 145 -11.85 -6.31 1.60
C GLN A 145 -11.04 -5.04 1.45
N GLN A 146 -11.41 -4.22 0.49
CA GLN A 146 -10.75 -2.93 0.31
C GLN A 146 -10.99 -2.04 1.53
N GLU A 147 -9.95 -1.31 1.97
CA GLU A 147 -10.02 -0.37 3.10
C GLU A 147 -10.45 -0.98 4.45
N MET A 148 -9.93 -2.17 4.77
CA MET A 148 -10.13 -2.74 6.10
C MET A 148 -9.50 -1.83 7.16
N THR A 149 -10.29 -1.40 8.11
CA THR A 149 -9.85 -0.55 9.23
C THR A 149 -9.75 -1.33 10.53
N GLY A 150 -9.01 -0.78 11.50
CA GLY A 150 -8.85 -1.43 12.79
C GLY A 150 -7.97 -0.62 13.74
N THR A 151 -7.63 -1.23 14.85
CA THR A 151 -6.68 -0.71 15.83
C THR A 151 -5.43 -1.56 15.85
N ALA A 152 -4.28 -0.95 16.17
CA ALA A 152 -3.01 -1.65 16.25
C ALA A 152 -2.25 -1.27 17.51
N ASP A 153 -1.67 -2.26 18.18
CA ASP A 153 -0.77 -2.08 19.30
C ASP A 153 0.65 -2.45 18.87
N ILE A 154 1.57 -1.53 19.02
CA ILE A 154 3.01 -1.74 18.77
C ILE A 154 3.65 -2.19 20.08
N ILE A 155 4.29 -3.35 20.08
CA ILE A 155 4.96 -3.89 21.27
C ILE A 155 6.34 -3.24 21.34
N THR A 156 6.47 -2.25 22.21
CA THR A 156 7.70 -1.44 22.34
C THR A 156 8.70 -2.04 23.34
N GLU A 157 8.21 -2.76 24.33
CA GLU A 157 9.03 -3.39 25.37
C GLU A 157 8.50 -4.81 25.65
N ASP A 158 9.34 -5.80 25.52
CA ASP A 158 9.05 -7.19 25.88
C ASP A 158 9.49 -7.44 27.33
N LEU A 159 8.83 -6.76 28.27
CA LEU A 159 9.12 -6.93 29.70
C LEU A 159 8.52 -8.25 30.18
N ARG A 160 9.40 -9.18 30.61
CA ARG A 160 8.96 -10.38 31.31
C ARG A 160 8.18 -10.00 32.57
N LEU A 161 7.19 -10.80 32.95
CA LEU A 161 6.33 -10.53 34.12
C LEU A 161 7.14 -10.20 35.38
N LEU A 162 8.27 -10.88 35.59
CA LEU A 162 9.20 -10.64 36.70
C LEU A 162 9.83 -9.22 36.64
N GLU A 163 10.18 -8.74 35.49
CA GLU A 163 10.75 -7.40 35.34
C GLU A 163 9.72 -6.32 35.64
N ARG A 164 8.45 -6.51 35.24
CA ARG A 164 7.36 -5.60 35.59
C ARG A 164 7.14 -5.52 37.11
N LEU A 165 7.18 -6.65 37.79
CA LEU A 165 7.09 -6.70 39.26
C LEU A 165 8.28 -5.98 39.90
N LEU A 166 9.50 -6.22 39.43
CA LEU A 166 10.69 -5.57 39.96
C LEU A 166 10.70 -4.06 39.73
N TYR A 167 10.16 -3.57 38.60
CA TYR A 167 10.01 -2.13 38.37
C TYR A 167 9.03 -1.49 39.36
N GLN A 168 7.90 -2.13 39.67
CA GLN A 168 6.95 -1.64 40.66
C GLN A 168 7.55 -1.58 42.07
N PHE A 169 8.35 -2.58 42.47
CA PHE A 169 9.06 -2.59 43.73
C PHE A 169 10.15 -1.51 43.80
N ARG A 170 10.88 -1.28 42.72
CA ARG A 170 11.96 -0.25 42.69
C ARG A 170 11.43 1.17 42.92
N ASP A 171 10.24 1.49 42.43
CA ASP A 171 9.62 2.80 42.62
C ASP A 171 9.16 3.02 44.08
N ILE A 172 8.84 1.96 44.81
CA ILE A 172 8.49 2.01 46.22
C ILE A 172 9.73 2.26 47.10
N PHE A 173 10.89 1.72 46.74
CA PHE A 173 12.14 1.87 47.51
C PHE A 173 12.94 3.18 47.15
N ARG A 174 12.46 3.98 46.21
CA ARG A 174 13.11 5.23 45.81
C ARG A 174 12.49 6.51 46.40
N ARG A 175 11.63 6.35 47.40
CA ARG A 175 11.11 7.46 48.23
C ARG A 175 11.88 7.65 49.50
#